data_5d22791425bcaed9100e439be346526b
#
_entry.id   5d22791425bcaed9100e439be346526b
#
_cell.length_a   1.000
_cell.length_b   1.000
_cell.length_c   1.000
_cell.angle_alpha   90.00
_cell.angle_beta   90.00
_cell.angle_gamma   90.00
#
_symmetry.space_group_name_H-M   'P 1'
#
loop_
_entity.id
_entity.type
_entity.pdbx_description
1 polymer ?
#
loop_
_entity_poly.entity_id
_entity_poly.type
_entity_poly.pdbx_seq_one_letter_code
_entity_poly.pdbx_strand_id
1 'polypeptide(L)'
;MFNIIKKTEYWEALDNKKVYSALRGGERALDGLKHIQDYWIMNQLIASKGLKICEIGGANSRIIPALNPNNECWNLDEFKGVGNGPTMADKIEDVKYVFANLGDFASDLPDNYFDVSFSISVIEHIPQSDMGNFWKDNHRIMKKGGKALHVIDIYIGNNPNLNLERKIDQYIYQPLEFGFSYNEEIQLKRPAVFTCDMASNSDWGMWRWNKISPLLVKSRSICQSVSIALILKK
;
A
#
# COMPACT_ATOMS: atom_id res chain seq x y z
N MET A 1 11.39 -1.53 5.80
CA MET A 1 11.54 -0.27 5.02
C MET A 1 10.36 0.61 5.30
N PHE A 2 10.56 1.92 5.41
CA PHE A 2 9.53 2.95 5.45
C PHE A 2 10.04 4.14 4.60
N ASN A 3 9.42 4.41 3.47
CA ASN A 3 9.89 5.42 2.52
C ASN A 3 8.75 5.94 1.65
N ILE A 4 8.91 7.11 1.05
CA ILE A 4 8.06 7.56 -0.06
C ILE A 4 8.43 6.77 -1.31
N ILE A 5 7.44 6.23 -2.02
CA ILE A 5 7.67 5.53 -3.29
C ILE A 5 8.25 6.53 -4.30
N LYS A 6 9.37 6.15 -4.88
CA LYS A 6 10.10 6.97 -5.86
C LYS A 6 9.70 6.63 -7.29
N LYS A 7 9.90 7.58 -8.20
CA LYS A 7 9.71 7.34 -9.64
C LYS A 7 10.69 6.28 -10.17
N THR A 8 11.91 6.26 -9.64
CA THR A 8 12.91 5.23 -9.98
C THR A 8 12.42 3.84 -9.67
N GLU A 9 11.83 3.61 -8.49
CA GLU A 9 11.23 2.30 -8.13
C GLU A 9 10.09 1.92 -9.07
N TYR A 10 9.32 2.91 -9.54
CA TYR A 10 8.26 2.66 -10.52
C TYR A 10 8.84 2.31 -11.90
N TRP A 11 9.89 3.01 -12.36
CA TRP A 11 10.56 2.66 -13.62
C TRP A 11 11.17 1.27 -13.56
N GLU A 12 11.81 0.89 -12.47
CA GLU A 12 12.32 -0.46 -12.24
C GLU A 12 11.21 -1.52 -12.33
N ALA A 13 10.04 -1.23 -11.75
CA ALA A 13 8.89 -2.12 -11.84
C ALA A 13 8.34 -2.24 -13.28
N LEU A 14 8.33 -1.15 -14.05
CA LEU A 14 7.94 -1.17 -15.46
C LEU A 14 8.91 -1.94 -16.35
N ASP A 15 10.20 -1.86 -16.08
CA ASP A 15 11.24 -2.62 -16.79
C ASP A 15 11.15 -4.12 -16.49
N ASN A 16 10.52 -4.49 -15.39
CA ASN A 16 10.20 -5.87 -15.10
C ASN A 16 9.05 -6.36 -15.99
N LYS A 17 9.40 -7.03 -17.09
CA LYS A 17 8.43 -7.52 -18.08
C LYS A 17 7.31 -8.39 -17.48
N LYS A 18 7.59 -9.12 -16.39
CA LYS A 18 6.57 -9.94 -15.71
C LYS A 18 5.56 -9.06 -14.98
N VAL A 19 6.02 -8.03 -14.28
CA VAL A 19 5.15 -7.05 -13.59
C VAL A 19 4.30 -6.30 -14.61
N TYR A 20 4.93 -5.79 -15.67
CA TYR A 20 4.25 -5.05 -16.73
C TYR A 20 3.12 -5.87 -17.37
N SER A 21 3.43 -7.10 -17.78
CA SER A 21 2.44 -8.00 -18.39
C SER A 21 1.32 -8.38 -17.44
N ALA A 22 1.64 -8.63 -16.16
CA ALA A 22 0.68 -9.06 -15.16
C ALA A 22 -0.38 -7.98 -14.87
N LEU A 23 0.02 -6.71 -14.86
CA LEU A 23 -0.86 -5.58 -14.60
C LEU A 23 -1.44 -4.95 -15.88
N ARG A 24 -1.23 -5.56 -17.04
CA ARG A 24 -1.70 -5.08 -18.36
C ARG A 24 -1.39 -3.60 -18.58
N GLY A 25 -0.12 -3.23 -18.37
CA GLY A 25 0.36 -1.86 -18.33
C GLY A 25 0.13 -0.99 -19.55
N GLY A 26 -0.29 -1.57 -20.70
CA GLY A 26 -0.48 -0.83 -21.96
C GLY A 26 -1.76 0.00 -22.05
N GLU A 27 -2.76 -0.24 -21.21
CA GLU A 27 -4.09 0.39 -21.35
C GLU A 27 -4.38 1.49 -20.32
N ARG A 28 -3.50 1.71 -19.34
CA ARG A 28 -3.72 2.66 -18.25
C ARG A 28 -2.74 3.82 -18.30
N ALA A 29 -3.21 4.98 -17.85
CA ALA A 29 -2.33 6.13 -17.66
C ALA A 29 -1.21 5.78 -16.68
N LEU A 30 0.03 5.79 -17.14
CA LEU A 30 1.22 5.37 -16.37
C LEU A 30 1.62 6.34 -15.24
N ASP A 31 0.85 7.39 -15.02
CA ASP A 31 1.13 8.46 -14.07
C ASP A 31 0.15 8.56 -12.90
N GLY A 32 -0.79 7.63 -12.82
CA GLY A 32 -1.76 7.59 -11.73
C GLY A 32 -1.16 7.01 -10.45
N LEU A 33 -1.47 7.62 -9.29
CA LEU A 33 -0.97 7.18 -7.99
C LEU A 33 -1.25 5.69 -7.73
N LYS A 34 -2.46 5.23 -8.06
CA LYS A 34 -2.84 3.81 -7.91
C LYS A 34 -1.99 2.86 -8.77
N HIS A 35 -1.58 3.31 -9.97
CA HIS A 35 -0.70 2.50 -10.81
C HIS A 35 0.70 2.38 -10.21
N ILE A 36 1.24 3.48 -9.67
CA ILE A 36 2.52 3.45 -8.95
C ILE A 36 2.47 2.44 -7.81
N GLN A 37 1.39 2.45 -7.04
CA GLN A 37 1.18 1.55 -5.91
C GLN A 37 1.04 0.08 -6.34
N ASP A 38 0.21 -0.17 -7.36
CA ASP A 38 0.00 -1.51 -7.92
C ASP A 38 1.33 -2.09 -8.44
N TYR A 39 2.10 -1.30 -9.20
CA TYR A 39 3.40 -1.73 -9.71
C TYR A 39 4.40 -1.98 -8.60
N TRP A 40 4.42 -1.13 -7.56
CA TRP A 40 5.32 -1.30 -6.44
C TRP A 40 5.03 -2.60 -5.68
N ILE A 41 3.78 -2.87 -5.30
CA ILE A 41 3.37 -4.13 -4.64
C ILE A 41 3.67 -5.32 -5.55
N MET A 42 3.30 -5.24 -6.83
CA MET A 42 3.52 -6.34 -7.76
C MET A 42 5.01 -6.65 -7.93
N ASN A 43 5.87 -5.63 -7.98
CA ASN A 43 7.32 -5.84 -8.07
C ASN A 43 7.90 -6.60 -6.86
N GLN A 44 7.29 -6.43 -5.67
CA GLN A 44 7.66 -7.20 -4.48
C GLN A 44 7.18 -8.66 -4.55
N LEU A 45 6.10 -8.96 -5.27
CA LEU A 45 5.38 -10.23 -5.17
C LEU A 45 5.39 -11.09 -6.43
N ILE A 46 5.70 -10.54 -7.62
CA ILE A 46 5.55 -11.26 -8.91
C ILE A 46 6.38 -12.56 -9.01
N ALA A 47 7.47 -12.65 -8.28
CA ALA A 47 8.31 -13.86 -8.23
C ALA A 47 7.86 -14.88 -7.17
N SER A 48 6.85 -14.57 -6.37
CA SER A 48 6.35 -15.42 -5.28
C SER A 48 5.70 -16.68 -5.81
N LYS A 49 5.96 -17.81 -5.16
CA LYS A 49 5.37 -19.11 -5.47
C LYS A 49 5.13 -19.90 -4.19
N GLY A 50 3.96 -20.55 -4.11
CA GLY A 50 3.59 -21.41 -2.99
C GLY A 50 3.38 -20.66 -1.67
N LEU A 51 3.20 -19.32 -1.72
CA LEU A 51 2.94 -18.49 -0.56
C LEU A 51 1.45 -18.40 -0.27
N LYS A 52 1.13 -18.16 1.00
CA LYS A 52 -0.20 -17.76 1.47
C LYS A 52 -0.24 -16.25 1.60
N ILE A 53 -1.02 -15.61 0.75
CA ILE A 53 -1.06 -14.15 0.59
C ILE A 53 -2.45 -13.63 0.95
N CYS A 54 -2.53 -12.60 1.78
CA CYS A 54 -3.77 -11.90 2.13
C CYS A 54 -3.72 -10.45 1.65
N GLU A 55 -4.62 -10.07 0.77
CA GLU A 55 -4.88 -8.66 0.45
C GLU A 55 -5.92 -8.11 1.42
N ILE A 56 -5.59 -7.00 2.07
CA ILE A 56 -6.42 -6.30 3.05
C ILE A 56 -7.06 -5.10 2.38
N GLY A 57 -8.39 -4.97 2.48
CA GLY A 57 -9.13 -3.93 1.78
C GLY A 57 -9.03 -4.07 0.26
N GLY A 58 -9.01 -5.32 -0.23
CA GLY A 58 -8.70 -5.64 -1.62
C GLY A 58 -9.80 -5.26 -2.61
N ALA A 59 -11.02 -5.03 -2.13
CA ALA A 59 -12.15 -4.73 -3.01
C ALA A 59 -12.18 -5.69 -4.23
N ASN A 60 -12.33 -5.17 -5.44
CA ASN A 60 -12.11 -5.92 -6.68
C ASN A 60 -10.63 -5.86 -7.06
N SER A 61 -9.86 -6.78 -6.49
CA SER A 61 -8.39 -6.78 -6.54
C SER A 61 -7.82 -6.67 -7.96
N ARG A 62 -6.82 -5.78 -8.09
CA ARG A 62 -6.01 -5.67 -9.31
C ARG A 62 -4.74 -6.50 -9.27
N ILE A 63 -4.39 -7.02 -8.10
CA ILE A 63 -3.12 -7.72 -7.81
C ILE A 63 -3.31 -9.23 -7.75
N ILE A 64 -4.30 -9.71 -7.01
CA ILE A 64 -4.57 -11.14 -6.80
C ILE A 64 -4.69 -11.93 -8.12
N PRO A 65 -5.36 -11.45 -9.20
CA PRO A 65 -5.47 -12.22 -10.44
C PRO A 65 -4.13 -12.67 -11.03
N ALA A 66 -3.08 -11.87 -10.81
CA ALA A 66 -1.74 -12.20 -11.31
C ALA A 66 -0.94 -13.09 -10.35
N LEU A 67 -1.28 -13.13 -9.06
CA LEU A 67 -0.59 -13.90 -8.03
C LEU A 67 -1.21 -15.28 -7.79
N ASN A 68 -2.53 -15.38 -7.92
CA ASN A 68 -3.31 -16.57 -7.59
C ASN A 68 -2.88 -17.86 -8.30
N PRO A 69 -2.48 -17.86 -9.60
CA PRO A 69 -2.04 -19.08 -10.26
C PRO A 69 -0.85 -19.78 -9.62
N ASN A 70 -0.07 -19.08 -8.80
CA ASN A 70 1.13 -19.60 -8.18
C ASN A 70 1.11 -19.58 -6.65
N ASN A 71 0.07 -19.04 -6.03
CA ASN A 71 -0.02 -18.82 -4.59
C ASN A 71 -1.44 -19.07 -4.07
N GLU A 72 -1.59 -19.35 -2.78
CA GLU A 72 -2.90 -19.33 -2.13
C GLU A 72 -3.25 -17.89 -1.76
N CYS A 73 -4.25 -17.32 -2.44
CA CYS A 73 -4.63 -15.92 -2.26
C CYS A 73 -5.95 -15.76 -1.51
N TRP A 74 -5.98 -14.80 -0.59
CA TRP A 74 -7.15 -14.41 0.17
C TRP A 74 -7.42 -12.92 -0.02
N ASN A 75 -8.70 -12.55 -0.07
CA ASN A 75 -9.16 -11.18 -0.14
C ASN A 75 -10.02 -10.87 1.08
N LEU A 76 -9.54 -9.97 1.92
CA LEU A 76 -10.23 -9.51 3.12
C LEU A 76 -10.77 -8.10 2.87
N ASP A 77 -12.10 -7.96 2.82
CA ASP A 77 -12.79 -6.67 2.64
C ASP A 77 -14.23 -6.81 3.15
N GLU A 78 -14.78 -5.75 3.70
CA GLU A 78 -16.19 -5.75 4.13
C GLU A 78 -17.18 -5.71 2.96
N PHE A 79 -16.79 -5.18 1.80
CA PHE A 79 -17.65 -4.89 0.64
C PHE A 79 -18.87 -4.03 0.97
N LYS A 80 -18.71 -3.04 1.84
CA LYS A 80 -19.78 -2.09 2.25
C LYS A 80 -19.75 -0.76 1.52
N GLY A 81 -18.92 -0.62 0.49
CA GLY A 81 -18.83 0.62 -0.29
C GLY A 81 -18.08 1.76 0.40
N VAL A 82 -17.36 1.50 1.49
CA VAL A 82 -16.55 2.49 2.20
C VAL A 82 -15.42 2.98 1.30
N GLY A 83 -15.13 4.27 1.30
CA GLY A 83 -14.03 4.85 0.51
C GLY A 83 -14.22 4.75 -1.02
N ASN A 84 -15.45 4.73 -1.51
CA ASN A 84 -15.82 4.43 -2.91
C ASN A 84 -15.48 2.99 -3.35
N GLY A 85 -15.34 2.08 -2.42
CA GLY A 85 -15.18 0.66 -2.68
C GLY A 85 -16.47 0.01 -3.23
N PRO A 86 -16.39 -1.21 -3.76
CA PRO A 86 -17.57 -1.95 -4.22
C PRO A 86 -18.43 -2.45 -3.04
N THR A 87 -19.71 -2.69 -3.32
CA THR A 87 -20.67 -3.31 -2.38
C THR A 87 -20.82 -4.81 -2.62
N MET A 88 -20.17 -5.35 -3.65
CA MET A 88 -20.15 -6.78 -3.98
C MET A 88 -18.75 -7.17 -4.47
N ALA A 89 -18.37 -8.41 -4.16
CA ALA A 89 -17.11 -8.97 -4.67
C ALA A 89 -17.28 -9.55 -6.07
N ASP A 90 -16.48 -9.10 -7.03
CA ASP A 90 -16.25 -9.83 -8.28
C ASP A 90 -15.31 -11.00 -7.97
N LYS A 91 -15.89 -12.15 -7.64
CA LYS A 91 -15.12 -13.30 -7.15
C LYS A 91 -14.21 -13.87 -8.21
N ILE A 92 -12.95 -14.01 -7.87
CA ILE A 92 -11.92 -14.69 -8.65
C ILE A 92 -11.92 -16.16 -8.24
N GLU A 93 -11.85 -17.08 -9.19
CA GLU A 93 -11.76 -18.51 -8.96
C GLU A 93 -10.55 -18.84 -8.08
N ASP A 94 -10.69 -19.81 -7.18
CA ASP A 94 -9.67 -20.27 -6.22
C ASP A 94 -9.17 -19.23 -5.22
N VAL A 95 -9.79 -18.05 -5.14
CA VAL A 95 -9.50 -17.03 -4.12
C VAL A 95 -10.48 -17.14 -2.96
N LYS A 96 -9.97 -17.13 -1.74
CA LYS A 96 -10.78 -17.12 -0.53
C LYS A 96 -11.14 -15.68 -0.16
N TYR A 97 -12.43 -15.45 0.13
CA TYR A 97 -12.95 -14.14 0.53
C TYR A 97 -13.38 -14.18 2.00
N VAL A 98 -12.96 -13.18 2.77
CA VAL A 98 -13.39 -12.93 4.14
C VAL A 98 -14.05 -11.56 4.20
N PHE A 99 -15.31 -11.51 4.60
CA PHE A 99 -16.13 -10.30 4.64
C PHE A 99 -16.04 -9.64 6.03
N ALA A 100 -14.92 -9.05 6.33
CA ALA A 100 -14.62 -8.40 7.61
C ALA A 100 -13.55 -7.31 7.43
N ASN A 101 -13.35 -6.49 8.46
CA ASN A 101 -12.18 -5.62 8.55
C ASN A 101 -11.04 -6.33 9.30
N LEU A 102 -9.82 -6.03 8.92
CA LEU A 102 -8.68 -6.37 9.76
C LEU A 102 -8.72 -5.49 11.02
N GLY A 103 -8.65 -6.13 12.18
CA GLY A 103 -8.86 -5.50 13.48
C GLY A 103 -10.16 -5.94 14.16
N ASP A 104 -11.07 -6.61 13.43
CA ASP A 104 -12.28 -7.22 13.99
C ASP A 104 -11.98 -8.59 14.61
N PHE A 105 -10.77 -9.11 14.46
CA PHE A 105 -10.34 -10.45 14.91
C PHE A 105 -11.25 -11.57 14.40
N ALA A 106 -11.66 -11.47 13.13
CA ALA A 106 -12.57 -12.42 12.51
C ALA A 106 -12.07 -13.87 12.65
N SER A 107 -12.96 -14.79 13.08
CA SER A 107 -12.62 -16.20 13.27
C SER A 107 -12.24 -16.93 11.98
N ASP A 108 -12.70 -16.42 10.84
CA ASP A 108 -12.40 -16.96 9.51
C ASP A 108 -10.97 -16.65 9.04
N LEU A 109 -10.26 -15.76 9.76
CA LEU A 109 -8.85 -15.45 9.52
C LEU A 109 -7.98 -16.26 10.51
N PRO A 110 -7.26 -17.27 10.03
CA PRO A 110 -6.45 -18.12 10.90
C PRO A 110 -5.21 -17.42 11.44
N ASP A 111 -4.81 -17.76 12.66
CA ASP A 111 -3.60 -17.28 13.30
C ASP A 111 -2.36 -17.87 12.63
N ASN A 112 -1.28 -17.07 12.56
CA ASN A 112 0.05 -17.52 12.08
C ASN A 112 -0.01 -18.24 10.72
N TYR A 113 -0.79 -17.74 9.80
CA TYR A 113 -1.12 -18.44 8.56
C TYR A 113 -0.49 -17.84 7.31
N PHE A 114 -0.46 -16.52 7.18
CA PHE A 114 -0.04 -15.85 5.96
C PHE A 114 1.47 -15.61 5.93
N ASP A 115 2.09 -15.91 4.80
CA ASP A 115 3.48 -15.58 4.50
C ASP A 115 3.61 -14.10 4.16
N VAL A 116 2.57 -13.54 3.50
CA VAL A 116 2.48 -12.12 3.14
C VAL A 116 1.09 -11.60 3.41
N SER A 117 0.97 -10.42 4.02
CA SER A 117 -0.20 -9.57 3.94
C SER A 117 0.15 -8.29 3.18
N PHE A 118 -0.80 -7.72 2.44
CA PHE A 118 -0.59 -6.42 1.82
C PHE A 118 -1.87 -5.59 1.73
N SER A 119 -1.71 -4.27 1.64
CA SER A 119 -2.81 -3.35 1.38
C SER A 119 -2.36 -2.18 0.50
N ILE A 120 -3.31 -1.64 -0.28
CA ILE A 120 -3.08 -0.49 -1.17
C ILE A 120 -4.14 0.56 -0.87
N SER A 121 -3.71 1.69 -0.29
CA SER A 121 -4.58 2.83 0.07
C SER A 121 -5.73 2.40 0.99
N VAL A 122 -5.42 1.77 2.09
CA VAL A 122 -6.37 1.32 3.12
C VAL A 122 -6.08 1.97 4.46
N ILE A 123 -4.83 1.97 4.91
CA ILE A 123 -4.44 2.37 6.26
C ILE A 123 -4.80 3.84 6.55
N GLU A 124 -4.72 4.71 5.56
CA GLU A 124 -5.11 6.13 5.70
C GLU A 124 -6.59 6.34 6.04
N HIS A 125 -7.44 5.34 5.76
CA HIS A 125 -8.88 5.38 6.05
C HIS A 125 -9.24 4.78 7.41
N ILE A 126 -8.31 4.09 8.07
CA ILE A 126 -8.56 3.48 9.37
C ILE A 126 -8.64 4.59 10.44
N PRO A 127 -9.72 4.65 11.24
CA PRO A 127 -9.80 5.56 12.36
C PRO A 127 -8.61 5.38 13.32
N GLN A 128 -8.14 6.48 13.89
CA GLN A 128 -7.00 6.44 14.83
C GLN A 128 -7.25 5.53 16.03
N SER A 129 -8.51 5.43 16.49
CA SER A 129 -8.93 4.52 17.57
C SER A 129 -8.72 3.06 17.24
N ASP A 130 -8.82 2.68 15.97
CA ASP A 130 -8.87 1.30 15.50
C ASP A 130 -7.52 0.81 14.96
N MET A 131 -6.59 1.74 14.77
CA MET A 131 -5.26 1.45 14.20
C MET A 131 -4.47 0.43 15.04
N GLY A 132 -4.58 0.47 16.37
CA GLY A 132 -3.96 -0.52 17.25
C GLY A 132 -4.50 -1.93 17.03
N ASN A 133 -5.83 -2.07 16.89
CA ASN A 133 -6.46 -3.35 16.59
C ASN A 133 -6.05 -3.87 15.22
N PHE A 134 -5.97 -2.99 14.21
CA PHE A 134 -5.47 -3.33 12.87
C PHE A 134 -4.06 -3.96 12.93
N TRP A 135 -3.10 -3.31 13.61
CA TRP A 135 -1.74 -3.85 13.70
C TRP A 135 -1.66 -5.15 14.50
N LYS A 136 -2.42 -5.23 15.61
CA LYS A 136 -2.49 -6.43 16.44
C LYS A 136 -3.04 -7.61 15.66
N ASP A 137 -4.12 -7.40 14.90
CA ASP A 137 -4.76 -8.43 14.09
C ASP A 137 -3.90 -8.82 12.89
N ASN A 138 -3.27 -7.84 12.22
CA ASN A 138 -2.32 -8.12 11.14
C ASN A 138 -1.16 -9.00 11.66
N HIS A 139 -0.61 -8.65 12.82
CA HIS A 139 0.44 -9.46 13.43
C HIS A 139 -0.08 -10.87 13.78
N ARG A 140 -1.31 -11.02 14.30
CA ARG A 140 -1.91 -12.32 14.63
C ARG A 140 -1.94 -13.26 13.43
N ILE A 141 -2.46 -12.80 12.30
CA ILE A 141 -2.65 -13.63 11.10
C ILE A 141 -1.35 -13.99 10.37
N MET A 142 -0.29 -13.19 10.55
CA MET A 142 0.99 -13.42 9.89
C MET A 142 1.77 -14.57 10.52
N LYS A 143 2.48 -15.37 9.70
CA LYS A 143 3.50 -16.33 10.19
C LYS A 143 4.71 -15.61 10.76
N LYS A 144 5.43 -16.29 11.63
CA LYS A 144 6.77 -15.85 12.04
C LYS A 144 7.68 -15.75 10.81
N GLY A 145 8.33 -14.63 10.62
CA GLY A 145 9.15 -14.32 9.44
C GLY A 145 8.36 -13.84 8.21
N GLY A 146 7.03 -13.80 8.30
CA GLY A 146 6.17 -13.24 7.26
C GLY A 146 6.35 -11.74 7.08
N LYS A 147 5.94 -11.23 5.91
CA LYS A 147 6.09 -9.81 5.53
C LYS A 147 4.74 -9.14 5.38
N ALA A 148 4.56 -7.97 5.99
CA ALA A 148 3.44 -7.10 5.73
C ALA A 148 3.89 -5.93 4.84
N LEU A 149 3.21 -5.75 3.69
CA LEU A 149 3.52 -4.76 2.67
C LEU A 149 2.34 -3.78 2.58
N HIS A 150 2.55 -2.54 2.93
CA HIS A 150 1.48 -1.55 2.88
C HIS A 150 1.89 -0.33 2.08
N VAL A 151 0.98 0.16 1.26
CA VAL A 151 1.15 1.42 0.54
C VAL A 151 0.04 2.37 0.96
N ILE A 152 0.43 3.51 1.52
CA ILE A 152 -0.44 4.46 2.22
C ILE A 152 -0.42 5.79 1.48
N ASP A 153 -1.58 6.34 1.15
CA ASP A 153 -1.68 7.67 0.56
C ASP A 153 -1.49 8.74 1.62
N ILE A 154 -0.61 9.68 1.36
CA ILE A 154 -0.48 10.91 2.15
C ILE A 154 -0.55 12.14 1.27
N TYR A 155 -1.03 13.21 1.85
CA TYR A 155 -1.09 14.52 1.21
C TYR A 155 -0.13 15.46 1.93
N ILE A 156 0.91 15.88 1.21
CA ILE A 156 1.95 16.76 1.74
C ILE A 156 1.78 18.17 1.19
N GLY A 157 1.85 19.17 2.07
CA GLY A 157 1.83 20.58 1.73
C GLY A 157 3.22 21.21 1.77
N ASN A 158 3.30 22.47 1.42
CA ASN A 158 4.55 23.24 1.40
C ASN A 158 4.99 23.75 2.79
N ASN A 159 4.20 23.52 3.82
CA ASN A 159 4.52 23.84 5.19
C ASN A 159 4.46 22.59 6.08
N PRO A 160 5.25 22.53 7.15
CA PRO A 160 5.13 21.46 8.15
C PRO A 160 3.71 21.35 8.69
N ASN A 161 3.17 20.14 8.76
CA ASN A 161 1.84 19.84 9.25
C ASN A 161 1.93 18.86 10.42
N LEU A 162 1.72 19.33 11.63
CA LEU A 162 1.84 18.52 12.85
C LEU A 162 0.87 17.32 12.87
N ASN A 163 -0.31 17.44 12.27
CA ASN A 163 -1.25 16.31 12.20
C ASN A 163 -0.75 15.24 11.24
N LEU A 164 -0.16 15.64 10.10
CA LEU A 164 0.48 14.72 9.17
C LEU A 164 1.67 14.04 9.84
N GLU A 165 2.53 14.81 10.54
CA GLU A 165 3.69 14.26 11.23
C GLU A 165 3.28 13.21 12.29
N ARG A 166 2.21 13.47 13.07
CA ARG A 166 1.65 12.49 14.02
C ARG A 166 1.12 11.24 13.34
N LYS A 167 0.43 11.38 12.20
CA LYS A 167 -0.01 10.21 11.41
C LYS A 167 1.17 9.39 10.91
N ILE A 168 2.21 10.05 10.40
CA ILE A 168 3.43 9.39 9.95
C ILE A 168 4.10 8.65 11.13
N ASP A 169 4.16 9.27 12.32
CA ASP A 169 4.69 8.61 13.50
C ASP A 169 3.90 7.36 13.87
N GLN A 170 2.57 7.40 13.80
CA GLN A 170 1.75 6.21 14.01
C GLN A 170 2.04 5.11 13.00
N TYR A 171 2.15 5.44 11.71
CA TYR A 171 2.47 4.45 10.69
C TYR A 171 3.86 3.82 10.88
N ILE A 172 4.81 4.57 11.42
CA ILE A 172 6.18 4.09 11.67
C ILE A 172 6.27 3.27 12.95
N TYR A 173 5.77 3.80 14.08
CA TYR A 173 6.10 3.28 15.40
C TYR A 173 5.06 2.31 15.94
N GLN A 174 3.79 2.53 15.65
CA GLN A 174 2.73 1.69 16.20
C GLN A 174 2.83 0.21 15.78
N PRO A 175 3.23 -0.17 14.55
CA PRO A 175 3.46 -1.57 14.22
C PRO A 175 4.51 -2.24 15.12
N LEU A 176 5.54 -1.49 15.54
CA LEU A 176 6.61 -2.00 16.41
C LEU A 176 6.11 -2.39 17.79
N GLU A 177 5.11 -1.67 18.32
CA GLU A 177 4.46 -1.97 19.60
C GLU A 177 3.74 -3.33 19.59
N PHE A 178 3.33 -3.79 18.40
CA PHE A 178 2.67 -5.08 18.20
C PHE A 178 3.59 -6.20 17.70
N GLY A 179 4.92 -6.00 17.74
CA GLY A 179 5.91 -7.03 17.46
C GLY A 179 6.42 -7.10 16.01
N PHE A 180 6.01 -6.16 15.15
CA PHE A 180 6.65 -6.01 13.85
C PHE A 180 8.04 -5.37 13.97
N SER A 181 8.86 -5.57 12.97
CA SER A 181 10.17 -4.95 12.84
C SER A 181 10.44 -4.47 11.41
N TYR A 182 11.36 -3.53 11.25
CA TYR A 182 11.88 -3.12 9.96
C TYR A 182 13.22 -3.80 9.70
N ASN A 183 13.42 -4.31 8.47
CA ASN A 183 14.73 -4.86 8.08
C ASN A 183 15.71 -3.77 7.62
N GLU A 184 15.23 -2.58 7.33
CA GLU A 184 15.99 -1.46 6.79
C GLU A 184 15.67 -0.20 7.57
N GLU A 185 16.57 0.77 7.53
CA GLU A 185 16.37 2.07 8.16
C GLU A 185 15.18 2.82 7.55
N ILE A 186 14.56 3.66 8.37
CA ILE A 186 13.50 4.57 7.94
C ILE A 186 14.14 5.73 7.18
N GLN A 187 13.86 5.84 5.89
CA GLN A 187 14.48 6.81 4.99
C GLN A 187 13.55 7.99 4.67
N LEU A 188 12.72 8.40 5.60
CA LEU A 188 11.84 9.55 5.41
C LEU A 188 12.46 10.81 6.01
N LYS A 189 12.75 11.80 5.15
CA LYS A 189 13.16 13.12 5.59
C LYS A 189 12.01 13.82 6.31
N ARG A 190 12.28 14.38 7.47
CA ARG A 190 11.30 15.07 8.31
C ARG A 190 11.65 16.54 8.51
N PRO A 191 10.70 17.47 8.60
CA PRO A 191 9.27 17.25 8.38
C PRO A 191 8.95 16.90 6.92
N ALA A 192 7.86 16.14 6.70
CA ALA A 192 7.41 15.81 5.35
C ALA A 192 6.74 17.03 4.71
N VAL A 193 7.47 17.73 3.86
CA VAL A 193 7.00 18.90 3.13
C VAL A 193 7.26 18.74 1.64
N PHE A 194 6.31 19.23 0.85
CA PHE A 194 6.47 19.35 -0.60
C PHE A 194 7.12 20.68 -0.95
N THR A 195 8.10 20.63 -1.81
CA THR A 195 8.70 21.83 -2.40
C THR A 195 8.63 21.75 -3.92
N CYS A 196 8.64 22.88 -4.59
CA CYS A 196 8.80 22.92 -6.05
C CYS A 196 10.26 22.75 -6.48
N ASP A 197 11.17 22.59 -5.52
CA ASP A 197 12.57 22.37 -5.79
C ASP A 197 12.79 20.95 -6.36
N MET A 198 13.31 20.92 -7.57
CA MET A 198 13.60 19.68 -8.29
C MET A 198 14.64 18.82 -7.58
N ALA A 199 15.60 19.45 -6.89
CA ALA A 199 16.62 18.70 -6.15
C ALA A 199 16.02 17.94 -4.94
N SER A 200 14.99 18.50 -4.30
CA SER A 200 14.34 17.87 -3.16
C SER A 200 13.29 16.82 -3.54
N ASN A 201 12.57 17.03 -4.66
CA ASN A 201 11.38 16.23 -5.03
C ASN A 201 11.53 15.48 -6.36
N SER A 202 12.65 15.54 -7.02
CA SER A 202 12.83 15.07 -8.40
C SER A 202 12.47 13.59 -8.61
N ASP A 203 12.68 12.79 -7.60
CA ASP A 203 12.45 11.33 -7.67
C ASP A 203 11.18 10.86 -6.96
N TRP A 204 10.39 11.74 -6.38
CA TRP A 204 9.17 11.31 -5.70
C TRP A 204 8.10 10.88 -6.70
N GLY A 205 7.46 9.75 -6.45
CA GLY A 205 6.33 9.23 -7.21
C GLY A 205 5.05 10.02 -6.87
N MET A 206 4.86 11.16 -7.49
CA MET A 206 3.72 12.05 -7.25
C MET A 206 2.61 11.77 -8.24
N TRP A 207 1.39 12.05 -7.84
CA TRP A 207 0.23 11.90 -8.72
C TRP A 207 0.38 12.73 -10.00
N ARG A 208 0.26 12.07 -11.16
CA ARG A 208 0.37 12.68 -12.49
C ARG A 208 1.63 13.53 -12.67
N TRP A 209 2.77 13.03 -12.23
CA TRP A 209 4.04 13.76 -12.34
C TRP A 209 4.44 14.14 -13.79
N ASN A 210 3.98 13.36 -14.76
CA ASN A 210 4.28 13.58 -16.18
C ASN A 210 3.24 14.49 -16.89
N LYS A 211 2.20 14.95 -16.17
CA LYS A 211 1.18 15.86 -16.71
C LYS A 211 1.02 17.05 -15.81
N ILE A 212 1.12 18.24 -16.41
CA ILE A 212 0.84 19.51 -15.75
C ILE A 212 -0.48 20.04 -16.32
N SER A 213 -1.54 20.00 -15.53
CA SER A 213 -2.74 20.74 -15.85
C SER A 213 -2.55 22.21 -15.50
N PRO A 214 -2.77 23.15 -16.41
CA PRO A 214 -2.68 24.58 -16.11
C PRO A 214 -3.56 25.01 -14.93
N LEU A 215 -4.74 24.43 -14.78
CA LEU A 215 -5.64 24.70 -13.66
C LEU A 215 -5.11 24.24 -12.30
N LEU A 216 -4.22 23.24 -12.29
CA LEU A 216 -3.66 22.64 -11.07
C LEU A 216 -2.24 23.09 -10.76
N VAL A 217 -1.60 23.89 -11.61
CA VAL A 217 -0.20 24.31 -11.41
C VAL A 217 -0.02 24.96 -10.04
N LYS A 218 -0.89 25.88 -9.66
CA LYS A 218 -0.82 26.55 -8.36
C LYS A 218 -0.97 25.58 -7.20
N SER A 219 -1.93 24.66 -7.26
CA SER A 219 -2.11 23.63 -6.23
C SER A 219 -0.92 22.70 -6.13
N ARG A 220 -0.33 22.30 -7.25
CA ARG A 220 0.87 21.45 -7.28
C ARG A 220 2.13 22.14 -6.78
N SER A 221 2.17 23.45 -6.84
CA SER A 221 3.29 24.21 -6.27
C SER A 221 3.29 24.27 -4.76
N ILE A 222 2.17 23.94 -4.11
CA ILE A 222 2.01 24.05 -2.65
C ILE A 222 1.68 22.74 -1.97
N CYS A 223 1.26 21.72 -2.70
CA CYS A 223 0.90 20.42 -2.12
C CYS A 223 0.85 19.29 -3.16
N GLN A 224 0.97 18.05 -2.72
CA GLN A 224 0.93 16.88 -3.58
C GLN A 224 0.55 15.61 -2.83
N SER A 225 -0.11 14.67 -3.55
CA SER A 225 -0.31 13.31 -3.05
C SER A 225 0.88 12.43 -3.41
N VAL A 226 1.38 11.71 -2.43
CA VAL A 226 2.45 10.72 -2.57
C VAL A 226 2.05 9.45 -1.81
N SER A 227 2.75 8.36 -2.06
CA SER A 227 2.54 7.11 -1.34
C SER A 227 3.73 6.76 -0.48
N ILE A 228 3.46 6.41 0.77
CA ILE A 228 4.44 5.79 1.66
C ILE A 228 4.38 4.28 1.46
N ALA A 229 5.54 3.66 1.30
CA ALA A 229 5.69 2.22 1.29
C ALA A 229 6.20 1.72 2.65
N LEU A 230 5.52 0.73 3.21
CA LEU A 230 5.91 0.00 4.40
C LEU A 230 6.27 -1.44 4.06
N ILE A 231 7.42 -1.91 4.52
CA ILE A 231 7.77 -3.33 4.58
C ILE A 231 8.09 -3.67 6.02
N LEU A 232 7.21 -4.44 6.63
CA LEU A 232 7.33 -4.92 8.01
C LEU A 232 7.58 -6.42 8.02
N LYS A 233 8.23 -6.92 9.07
CA LYS A 233 8.48 -8.33 9.31
C LYS A 233 7.97 -8.73 10.69
N LYS A 234 7.23 -9.83 10.75
CA LYS A 234 6.87 -10.49 12.02
C LYS A 234 7.97 -11.37 12.55
#